data_8d200997ca9ec974dfe07567f430b1f4
#
_entry.id   8d200997ca9ec974dfe07567f430b1f4
#
_cell.length_a   1.000
_cell.length_b   1.000
_cell.length_c   1.000
_cell.angle_alpha   90.00
_cell.angle_beta   90.00
_cell.angle_gamma   90.00
#
_symmetry.space_group_name_H-M   'P 1'
#
loop_
_entity.id
_entity.type
_entity.pdbx_description
1 polymer ?
#
loop_
_entity_poly.entity_id
_entity_poly.type
_entity_poly.pdbx_seq_one_letter_code
_entity_poly.pdbx_strand_id
1 'polypeptide(L)'
;MKHILLGLLLAGSVVAQGQIRNDELVELTHVNQANVRTEISIPGFDGYETLKCDFHIHTVFSDGNVWPTMRVSEAWQEGLDAIAITDHIEYRPYKKVVLGDLNESFKIAKKYGDGIGFIVIQGTEITRKKP
;
A
#
# COMPACT_ATOMS: atom_id res chain seq x y z
N MET A 1 2.43 68.36 -20.17
CA MET A 1 1.47 67.24 -20.14
C MET A 1 2.28 66.04 -19.82
N LYS A 2 2.16 65.43 -18.59
CA LYS A 2 2.89 64.28 -18.12
C LYS A 2 1.96 63.09 -18.25
N HIS A 3 2.28 62.09 -19.10
CA HIS A 3 1.55 60.85 -19.21
C HIS A 3 2.08 59.87 -18.16
N ILE A 4 1.22 59.54 -17.19
CA ILE A 4 1.48 58.46 -16.20
C ILE A 4 1.02 57.17 -16.83
N LEU A 5 1.97 56.27 -17.12
CA LEU A 5 1.68 54.93 -17.59
C LEU A 5 1.45 54.01 -16.36
N LEU A 6 0.19 53.63 -16.16
CA LEU A 6 -0.21 52.73 -15.06
C LEU A 6 -0.01 51.30 -15.53
N GLY A 7 1.08 50.66 -15.08
CA GLY A 7 1.36 49.26 -15.35
C GLY A 7 0.51 48.37 -14.44
N LEU A 8 -0.40 47.61 -15.04
CA LEU A 8 -1.20 46.60 -14.34
C LEU A 8 -0.35 45.33 -14.14
N LEU A 9 0.12 45.08 -12.91
CA LEU A 9 0.73 43.84 -12.54
C LEU A 9 -0.38 42.79 -12.35
N LEU A 10 -0.53 41.87 -13.30
CA LEU A 10 -1.29 40.63 -13.11
C LEU A 10 -0.46 39.66 -12.26
N ALA A 11 -0.75 39.63 -10.97
CA ALA A 11 -0.27 38.57 -10.11
C ALA A 11 -1.04 37.24 -10.42
N GLY A 12 -0.46 36.43 -11.26
CA GLY A 12 -0.97 35.08 -11.49
C GLY A 12 -0.77 34.23 -10.24
N SER A 13 -1.87 33.92 -9.54
CA SER A 13 -1.85 32.92 -8.45
C SER A 13 -1.57 31.53 -9.05
N VAL A 14 -0.36 31.06 -8.91
CA VAL A 14 -0.06 29.65 -9.15
C VAL A 14 -0.69 28.88 -8.01
N VAL A 15 -1.87 28.30 -8.26
CA VAL A 15 -2.45 27.30 -7.37
C VAL A 15 -1.58 26.04 -7.53
N ALA A 16 -0.64 25.87 -6.63
CA ALA A 16 0.06 24.59 -6.50
C ALA A 16 -1.00 23.57 -6.07
N GLN A 17 -1.51 22.78 -7.01
CA GLN A 17 -2.26 21.58 -6.70
C GLN A 17 -1.23 20.58 -6.16
N GLY A 18 -1.06 20.56 -4.84
CA GLY A 18 -0.33 19.49 -4.19
C GLY A 18 -1.03 18.18 -4.54
N GLN A 19 -0.35 17.30 -5.26
CA GLN A 19 -0.82 15.93 -5.40
C GLN A 19 -0.77 15.31 -4.00
N ILE A 20 -1.94 15.06 -3.42
CA ILE A 20 -2.05 14.32 -2.17
C ILE A 20 -1.56 12.91 -2.46
N ARG A 21 -0.47 12.51 -1.84
CA ARG A 21 0.05 11.15 -1.96
C ARG A 21 -0.83 10.22 -1.15
N ASN A 22 -1.07 9.02 -1.66
CA ASN A 22 -1.93 8.03 -0.99
C ASN A 22 -1.41 7.64 0.40
N ASP A 23 -0.11 7.70 0.63
CA ASP A 23 0.51 7.48 1.92
C ASP A 23 0.18 8.57 2.96
N GLU A 24 -0.07 9.81 2.52
CA GLU A 24 -0.50 10.92 3.40
C GLU A 24 -1.97 10.83 3.79
N LEU A 25 -2.81 10.21 2.94
CA LEU A 25 -4.24 10.02 3.20
C LEU A 25 -4.54 8.85 4.14
N VAL A 26 -3.62 7.92 4.34
CA VAL A 26 -3.86 6.64 5.00
C VAL A 26 -2.87 6.39 6.14
N GLU A 27 -2.33 7.41 6.78
CA GLU A 27 -1.85 7.24 8.14
C GLU A 27 -3.07 7.03 9.06
N LEU A 28 -3.59 5.81 9.02
CA LEU A 28 -4.61 5.33 9.94
C LEU A 28 -4.02 5.12 11.36
N THR A 29 -3.15 6.01 11.78
CA THR A 29 -2.54 6.01 13.12
C THR A 29 -3.59 6.11 14.23
N HIS A 30 -4.84 6.43 13.88
CA HIS A 30 -5.95 6.58 14.82
C HIS A 30 -7.08 5.57 14.66
N VAL A 31 -7.01 4.70 13.66
CA VAL A 31 -7.94 3.56 13.58
C VAL A 31 -7.48 2.53 14.61
N ASN A 32 -8.38 2.11 15.48
CA ASN A 32 -8.14 1.06 16.46
C ASN A 32 -7.52 -0.15 15.75
N GLN A 33 -6.22 -0.21 15.76
CA GLN A 33 -5.50 -1.43 15.37
C GLN A 33 -5.86 -2.45 16.44
N ALA A 34 -6.42 -3.57 16.05
CA ALA A 34 -6.63 -4.65 16.98
C ALA A 34 -5.25 -5.03 17.53
N ASN A 35 -5.04 -4.80 18.83
CA ASN A 35 -3.79 -5.13 19.51
C ASN A 35 -3.71 -6.62 19.86
N VAL A 36 -4.59 -7.42 19.28
CA VAL A 36 -4.73 -8.85 19.60
C VAL A 36 -4.38 -9.65 18.35
N ARG A 37 -3.35 -10.46 18.47
CA ARG A 37 -2.94 -11.45 17.47
C ARG A 37 -3.50 -12.81 17.84
N THR A 38 -4.03 -13.54 16.88
CA THR A 38 -4.40 -14.95 17.05
C THR A 38 -3.11 -15.77 17.17
N GLU A 39 -2.98 -16.52 18.25
CA GLU A 39 -1.83 -17.42 18.44
C GLU A 39 -2.14 -18.77 17.80
N ILE A 40 -1.41 -19.10 16.74
CA ILE A 40 -1.46 -20.40 16.07
C ILE A 40 -0.12 -21.09 16.29
N SER A 41 -0.12 -22.13 17.11
CA SER A 41 1.09 -22.93 17.38
C SER A 41 1.15 -24.11 16.42
N ILE A 42 2.18 -24.14 15.58
CA ILE A 42 2.51 -25.28 14.72
C ILE A 42 3.90 -25.76 15.14
N PRO A 43 4.06 -27.05 15.48
CA PRO A 43 5.37 -27.57 15.86
C PRO A 43 6.42 -27.38 14.76
N GLY A 44 7.61 -27.01 15.14
CA GLY A 44 8.77 -27.05 14.26
C GLY A 44 9.14 -28.49 13.88
N PHE A 45 9.89 -28.65 12.81
CA PHE A 45 10.36 -29.95 12.33
C PHE A 45 11.86 -29.90 12.07
N ASP A 46 12.59 -30.87 12.56
CA ASP A 46 14.02 -31.06 12.31
C ASP A 46 14.90 -29.82 12.57
N GLY A 47 14.59 -29.08 13.65
CA GLY A 47 15.32 -27.87 14.01
C GLY A 47 14.90 -26.61 13.24
N TYR A 48 13.89 -26.70 12.39
CA TYR A 48 13.30 -25.56 11.68
C TYR A 48 12.03 -25.06 12.36
N GLU A 49 11.79 -23.76 12.27
CA GLU A 49 10.52 -23.15 12.66
C GLU A 49 9.50 -23.27 11.52
N THR A 50 8.24 -23.50 11.87
CA THR A 50 7.14 -23.52 10.90
C THR A 50 6.51 -22.13 10.83
N LEU A 51 6.56 -21.49 9.65
CA LEU A 51 5.93 -20.20 9.39
C LEU A 51 4.57 -20.38 8.72
N LYS A 52 3.60 -19.59 9.15
CA LYS A 52 2.26 -19.48 8.55
C LYS A 52 2.27 -18.33 7.57
N CYS A 53 2.02 -18.59 6.30
CA CYS A 53 2.17 -17.62 5.24
C CYS A 53 0.98 -17.62 4.30
N ASP A 54 0.64 -16.42 3.78
CA ASP A 54 -0.20 -16.27 2.60
C ASP A 54 0.63 -15.60 1.49
N PHE A 55 0.79 -16.28 0.37
CA PHE A 55 1.62 -15.81 -0.74
C PHE A 55 0.81 -15.31 -1.94
N HIS A 56 -0.49 -15.05 -1.75
CA HIS A 56 -1.35 -14.56 -2.82
C HIS A 56 -2.33 -13.49 -2.32
N ILE A 57 -1.88 -12.24 -2.27
CA ILE A 57 -2.67 -11.14 -1.73
C ILE A 57 -2.71 -9.98 -2.73
N HIS A 58 -3.94 -9.52 -3.01
CA HIS A 58 -4.20 -8.34 -3.84
C HIS A 58 -4.66 -7.15 -2.98
N THR A 59 -4.37 -5.96 -3.48
CA THR A 59 -4.74 -4.70 -2.86
C THR A 59 -5.50 -3.80 -3.84
N VAL A 60 -5.85 -2.58 -3.40
CA VAL A 60 -6.46 -1.56 -4.28
C VAL A 60 -5.53 -1.11 -5.42
N PHE A 61 -4.27 -1.53 -5.43
CA PHE A 61 -3.35 -1.27 -6.54
C PHE A 61 -3.60 -2.17 -7.75
N SER A 62 -4.35 -3.27 -7.57
CA SER A 62 -4.93 -4.10 -8.65
C SER A 62 -6.44 -4.24 -8.48
N ASP A 63 -6.97 -5.42 -8.35
CA ASP A 63 -8.39 -5.72 -8.24
C ASP A 63 -8.87 -6.01 -6.81
N GLY A 64 -7.98 -5.94 -5.83
CA GLY A 64 -8.36 -5.98 -4.43
C GLY A 64 -9.06 -4.70 -3.97
N ASN A 65 -9.75 -4.76 -2.84
CA ASN A 65 -10.53 -3.66 -2.29
C ASN A 65 -9.93 -3.11 -0.98
N VAL A 66 -8.76 -3.60 -0.58
CA VAL A 66 -8.16 -3.28 0.72
C VAL A 66 -6.80 -2.60 0.52
N TRP A 67 -6.52 -1.62 1.36
CA TRP A 67 -5.25 -0.89 1.36
C TRP A 67 -4.10 -1.79 1.86
N PRO A 68 -2.86 -1.63 1.32
CA PRO A 68 -1.75 -2.53 1.66
C PRO A 68 -1.45 -2.67 3.14
N THR A 69 -1.52 -1.57 3.93
CA THR A 69 -1.28 -1.64 5.38
C THR A 69 -2.34 -2.45 6.11
N MET A 70 -3.59 -2.39 5.62
CA MET A 70 -4.69 -3.18 6.19
C MET A 70 -4.49 -4.68 5.94
N ARG A 71 -3.99 -5.07 4.74
CA ARG A 71 -3.65 -6.46 4.46
C ARG A 71 -2.60 -7.01 5.43
N VAL A 72 -1.58 -6.21 5.73
CA VAL A 72 -0.58 -6.59 6.74
C VAL A 72 -1.20 -6.71 8.14
N SER A 73 -2.05 -5.74 8.52
CA SER A 73 -2.72 -5.75 9.82
C SER A 73 -3.65 -6.96 9.98
N GLU A 74 -4.48 -7.25 8.97
CA GLU A 74 -5.36 -8.43 8.93
C GLU A 74 -4.55 -9.72 9.07
N ALA A 75 -3.51 -9.89 8.26
CA ALA A 75 -2.67 -11.08 8.29
C ALA A 75 -1.99 -11.29 9.66
N TRP A 76 -1.49 -10.21 10.27
CA TRP A 76 -0.89 -10.26 11.60
C TRP A 76 -1.93 -10.67 12.66
N GLN A 77 -3.14 -10.11 12.60
CA GLN A 77 -4.24 -10.44 13.52
C GLN A 77 -4.67 -11.89 13.40
N GLU A 78 -4.73 -12.42 12.17
CA GLU A 78 -5.07 -13.83 11.90
C GLU A 78 -3.94 -14.80 12.28
N GLY A 79 -2.80 -14.31 12.74
CA GLY A 79 -1.71 -15.15 13.25
C GLY A 79 -0.72 -15.60 12.17
N LEU A 80 -0.75 -15.00 10.98
CA LEU A 80 0.26 -15.25 9.95
C LEU A 80 1.61 -14.65 10.36
N ASP A 81 2.69 -15.20 9.83
CA ASP A 81 4.06 -14.75 10.06
C ASP A 81 4.63 -13.99 8.85
N ALA A 82 4.10 -14.26 7.66
CA ALA A 82 4.50 -13.59 6.43
C ALA A 82 3.36 -13.53 5.41
N ILE A 83 3.42 -12.49 4.54
CA ILE A 83 2.56 -12.40 3.35
C ILE A 83 3.38 -12.01 2.13
N ALA A 84 2.88 -12.35 0.93
CA ALA A 84 3.35 -11.75 -0.32
C ALA A 84 2.27 -10.84 -0.92
N ILE A 85 2.66 -9.61 -1.26
CA ILE A 85 1.81 -8.71 -2.04
C ILE A 85 2.00 -9.07 -3.51
N THR A 86 0.92 -9.52 -4.15
CA THR A 86 0.95 -10.09 -5.51
C THR A 86 -0.03 -9.38 -6.45
N ASP A 87 -0.13 -8.06 -6.35
CA ASP A 87 -0.98 -7.26 -7.24
C ASP A 87 -0.69 -7.54 -8.72
N HIS A 88 -1.73 -7.51 -9.56
CA HIS A 88 -1.61 -7.66 -11.02
C HIS A 88 -0.78 -6.53 -11.64
N ILE A 89 0.04 -6.88 -12.62
CA ILE A 89 0.77 -5.91 -13.44
C ILE A 89 -0.19 -5.28 -14.48
N GLU A 90 -0.97 -6.12 -15.16
CA GLU A 90 -1.77 -5.73 -16.32
C GLU A 90 -3.16 -5.20 -15.96
N TYR A 91 -3.68 -5.50 -14.76
CA TYR A 91 -5.02 -5.12 -14.35
C TYR A 91 -5.01 -4.23 -13.12
N ARG A 92 -5.15 -2.93 -13.35
CA ARG A 92 -5.15 -1.87 -12.33
C ARG A 92 -6.35 -0.95 -12.52
N PRO A 93 -7.56 -1.38 -12.11
CA PRO A 93 -8.80 -0.63 -12.36
C PRO A 93 -8.80 0.76 -11.73
N TYR A 94 -8.15 0.93 -10.60
CA TYR A 94 -8.13 2.18 -9.83
C TYR A 94 -6.93 3.10 -10.12
N LYS A 95 -6.10 2.82 -11.12
CA LYS A 95 -4.84 3.54 -11.40
C LYS A 95 -4.97 5.07 -11.61
N LYS A 96 -6.19 5.56 -11.85
CA LYS A 96 -6.45 7.00 -11.99
C LYS A 96 -6.55 7.73 -10.66
N VAL A 97 -6.85 7.02 -9.58
CA VAL A 97 -7.07 7.56 -8.22
C VAL A 97 -6.09 6.97 -7.21
N VAL A 98 -5.70 5.72 -7.39
CA VAL A 98 -4.67 5.07 -6.59
C VAL A 98 -3.34 5.24 -7.31
N LEU A 99 -2.57 6.24 -6.87
CA LEU A 99 -1.31 6.63 -7.50
C LEU A 99 -0.16 5.74 -7.01
N GLY A 100 0.82 5.53 -7.87
CA GLY A 100 2.02 4.77 -7.56
C GLY A 100 2.50 3.89 -8.72
N ASP A 101 3.74 3.44 -8.64
CA ASP A 101 4.30 2.46 -9.57
C ASP A 101 3.82 1.02 -9.27
N LEU A 102 4.33 0.04 -10.01
CA LEU A 102 3.97 -1.38 -9.83
C LEU A 102 4.43 -1.97 -8.48
N ASN A 103 5.37 -1.31 -7.81
CA ASN A 103 5.91 -1.76 -6.53
C ASN A 103 5.34 -0.96 -5.33
N GLU A 104 4.45 0.00 -5.58
CA GLU A 104 3.99 0.92 -4.54
C GLU A 104 3.24 0.20 -3.42
N SER A 105 2.37 -0.75 -3.77
CA SER A 105 1.65 -1.56 -2.78
C SER A 105 2.59 -2.33 -1.86
N PHE A 106 3.63 -2.95 -2.45
CA PHE A 106 4.66 -3.62 -1.67
C PHE A 106 5.42 -2.66 -0.75
N LYS A 107 5.84 -1.49 -1.27
CA LYS A 107 6.59 -0.50 -0.46
C LYS A 107 5.78 -0.05 0.76
N ILE A 108 4.48 0.23 0.56
CA ILE A 108 3.56 0.64 1.62
C ILE A 108 3.39 -0.49 2.64
N ALA A 109 3.09 -1.71 2.17
CA ALA A 109 2.91 -2.88 3.03
C ALA A 109 4.18 -3.18 3.82
N LYS A 110 5.35 -3.17 3.15
CA LYS A 110 6.63 -3.46 3.79
C LYS A 110 7.01 -2.44 4.86
N LYS A 111 6.84 -1.14 4.58
CA LYS A 111 7.11 -0.09 5.57
C LYS A 111 6.29 -0.31 6.85
N TYR A 112 5.03 -0.69 6.72
CA TYR A 112 4.16 -0.98 7.86
C TYR A 112 4.56 -2.29 8.54
N GLY A 113 4.80 -3.35 7.78
CA GLY A 113 5.23 -4.65 8.29
C GLY A 113 6.53 -4.55 9.09
N ASP A 114 7.53 -3.83 8.58
CA ASP A 114 8.80 -3.59 9.28
C ASP A 114 8.58 -2.90 10.64
N GLY A 115 7.61 -1.98 10.71
CA GLY A 115 7.26 -1.27 11.96
C GLY A 115 6.67 -2.16 13.04
N ILE A 116 6.08 -3.29 12.68
CA ILE A 116 5.46 -4.24 13.62
C ILE A 116 6.17 -5.61 13.66
N GLY A 117 7.33 -5.74 13.00
CA GLY A 117 8.10 -6.98 12.94
C GLY A 117 7.44 -8.09 12.11
N PHE A 118 6.65 -7.74 11.07
CA PHE A 118 5.95 -8.67 10.21
C PHE A 118 6.64 -8.80 8.84
N ILE A 119 6.75 -10.03 8.31
CA ILE A 119 7.44 -10.29 7.05
C ILE A 119 6.53 -9.99 5.86
N VAL A 120 6.96 -9.05 5.00
CA VAL A 120 6.27 -8.75 3.73
C VAL A 120 7.20 -9.05 2.57
N ILE A 121 6.72 -9.88 1.64
CA ILE A 121 7.46 -10.35 0.47
C ILE A 121 6.91 -9.64 -0.77
N GLN A 122 7.81 -9.24 -1.66
CA GLN A 122 7.45 -8.70 -2.96
C GLN A 122 7.11 -9.82 -3.92
N GLY A 123 5.92 -9.75 -4.49
CA GLY A 123 5.46 -10.65 -5.53
C GLY A 123 4.71 -9.90 -6.63
N THR A 124 4.13 -10.64 -7.55
CA THR A 124 3.21 -10.14 -8.56
C THR A 124 2.41 -11.29 -9.16
N GLU A 125 1.20 -11.00 -9.61
CA GLU A 125 0.45 -11.92 -10.45
C GLU A 125 0.45 -11.45 -11.91
N ILE A 126 0.63 -12.40 -12.83
CA ILE A 126 0.54 -12.18 -14.27
C ILE A 126 -0.57 -13.09 -14.81
N THR A 127 -1.70 -12.50 -15.16
CA THR A 127 -2.81 -13.21 -15.76
C THR A 127 -2.75 -13.11 -17.28
N ARG A 128 -2.42 -14.20 -17.94
CA ARG A 128 -2.41 -14.27 -19.39
C ARG A 128 -3.84 -14.47 -19.90
N LYS A 129 -4.32 -13.57 -20.78
CA LYS A 129 -5.45 -13.95 -21.64
C LYS A 129 -5.06 -15.19 -22.45
N LYS A 130 -5.88 -16.24 -22.39
CA LYS A 130 -5.72 -17.34 -23.35
C LYS A 130 -5.81 -16.77 -24.76
N PRO A 131 -4.95 -17.21 -25.68
CA PRO A 131 -5.02 -16.80 -27.09
C PRO A 131 -6.36 -17.18 -27.72
#